data_29272b6976e05a4094bbc70f5da07978
#
_entry.id   29272b6976e05a4094bbc70f5da07978
#
_cell.length_a   1.000
_cell.length_b   1.000
_cell.length_c   1.000
_cell.angle_alpha   90.00
_cell.angle_beta   90.00
_cell.angle_gamma   90.00
#
_symmetry.space_group_name_H-M   'P 1'
#
loop_
_entity.id
_entity.type
_entity.pdbx_description
1 polymer ?
#
loop_
_entity_poly.entity_id
_entity_poly.type
_entity_poly.pdbx_seq_one_letter_code
_entity_poly.pdbx_strand_id
1 'polypeptide(L)'
;MTCKPDLLTCTTSTRKDGPLMSALIITHSHADGTLIDGTARGDGSGEVLKAHRWRWSRNLGSWYIPQSRDRRAKQAQITTTAAALRAAGFTVEVDIDDDYRTTAEVEADKIARQQGRVDALGAKAERKAGAAESAWAADQAAHDALPEGGEPIKVGHSSEARHRRAVEKSWSTLGKAVGAEREAAAARGRADAAAKTTDHRYAPVTVARRIDKLTAELRRFERDRDGYSRTLHTNAQTGQKYVETHEPATGSYRDRVLAEIEHTADELAYWEGVRAAQIAEGVVTIYSREVVVVGDLISYAGHHHRVLKVNAKSVTIGSIVGGSWTDRVPYSEIRGLRDADGHVVRIVDGARVIDTATAA
;
A
#
# COMPACT_ATOMS: atom_id res chain seq x y z
N MET A 1 -14.47 1.83 94.47
CA MET A 1 -15.54 1.98 93.46
C MET A 1 -14.92 2.14 92.11
N THR A 2 -14.93 1.08 91.33
CA THR A 2 -14.21 0.92 90.08
C THR A 2 -15.16 1.01 88.92
N CYS A 3 -15.08 2.02 88.07
CA CYS A 3 -15.78 2.09 86.79
C CYS A 3 -14.86 1.57 85.70
N LYS A 4 -15.33 0.56 84.96
CA LYS A 4 -14.74 0.09 83.69
C LYS A 4 -15.22 1.00 82.56
N PRO A 5 -14.35 1.29 81.55
CA PRO A 5 -14.81 1.89 80.31
C PRO A 5 -15.14 0.82 79.27
N ASP A 6 -16.25 1.07 78.54
CA ASP A 6 -16.83 0.26 77.47
C ASP A 6 -15.91 0.22 76.21
N LEU A 7 -15.85 -0.96 75.65
CA LEU A 7 -15.18 -1.22 74.35
C LEU A 7 -16.04 -0.73 73.17
N LEU A 8 -15.61 0.36 72.52
CA LEU A 8 -16.11 0.78 71.23
C LEU A 8 -15.53 -0.13 70.13
N THR A 9 -16.40 -0.97 69.62
CA THR A 9 -16.06 -1.77 68.39
C THR A 9 -15.93 -0.86 67.19
N CYS A 10 -14.68 -0.68 66.71
CA CYS A 10 -14.37 -0.02 65.45
C CYS A 10 -14.61 -1.01 64.29
N THR A 11 -15.75 -0.87 63.63
CA THR A 11 -16.01 -1.57 62.36
C THR A 11 -15.15 -0.93 61.27
N THR A 12 -14.05 -1.55 60.96
CA THR A 12 -13.26 -1.24 59.74
C THR A 12 -14.06 -1.66 58.51
N SER A 13 -14.74 -0.70 57.90
CA SER A 13 -15.28 -0.84 56.56
C SER A 13 -14.11 -0.91 55.58
N THR A 14 -13.74 -2.11 55.19
CA THR A 14 -12.85 -2.34 54.03
C THR A 14 -13.59 -1.93 52.79
N ARG A 15 -13.41 -0.68 52.33
CA ARG A 15 -13.66 -0.33 50.94
C ARG A 15 -12.73 -1.22 50.11
N LYS A 16 -13.34 -2.14 49.36
CA LYS A 16 -12.70 -2.74 48.18
C LYS A 16 -12.50 -1.60 47.18
N ASP A 17 -11.35 -1.00 47.20
CA ASP A 17 -10.86 -0.22 46.04
C ASP A 17 -10.72 -1.22 44.91
N GLY A 18 -11.71 -1.26 44.04
CA GLY A 18 -11.61 -1.92 42.75
C GLY A 18 -10.49 -1.25 41.98
N PRO A 19 -9.78 -1.97 41.08
CA PRO A 19 -8.70 -1.39 40.29
C PRO A 19 -9.24 -0.12 39.62
N LEU A 20 -8.53 0.99 39.79
CA LEU A 20 -8.76 2.22 39.03
C LEU A 20 -8.76 1.83 37.56
N MET A 21 -9.96 1.78 36.96
CA MET A 21 -10.10 1.48 35.54
C MET A 21 -9.41 2.60 34.78
N SER A 22 -8.29 2.31 34.20
CA SER A 22 -7.56 3.27 33.37
C SER A 22 -8.49 3.75 32.26
N ALA A 23 -8.60 5.06 32.09
CA ALA A 23 -9.38 5.62 30.99
C ALA A 23 -8.73 5.17 29.67
N LEU A 24 -9.54 4.59 28.79
CA LEU A 24 -9.11 4.24 27.44
C LEU A 24 -9.29 5.47 26.56
N ILE A 25 -8.28 5.83 25.80
CA ILE A 25 -8.31 6.97 24.91
C ILE A 25 -8.19 6.47 23.47
N ILE A 26 -9.22 6.67 22.68
CA ILE A 26 -9.20 6.42 21.24
C ILE A 26 -8.80 7.73 20.57
N THR A 27 -7.64 7.73 19.92
CA THR A 27 -7.16 8.87 19.15
C THR A 27 -7.18 8.56 17.67
N HIS A 28 -7.44 9.57 16.86
CA HIS A 28 -7.25 9.50 15.42
C HIS A 28 -6.55 10.76 14.92
N SER A 29 -5.54 10.57 14.09
CA SER A 29 -4.95 11.63 13.26
C SER A 29 -4.62 11.08 11.88
N HIS A 30 -4.50 11.94 10.88
CA HIS A 30 -4.02 11.51 9.55
C HIS A 30 -2.60 10.94 9.62
N ALA A 31 -1.74 11.44 10.51
CA ALA A 31 -0.36 10.99 10.66
C ALA A 31 -0.26 9.57 11.25
N ASP A 32 -0.98 9.30 12.33
CA ASP A 32 -0.83 8.05 13.10
C ASP A 32 -1.91 7.01 12.78
N GLY A 33 -3.03 7.47 12.21
CA GLY A 33 -4.24 6.68 12.07
C GLY A 33 -5.00 6.57 13.38
N THR A 34 -5.87 5.58 13.52
CA THR A 34 -6.67 5.37 14.72
C THR A 34 -5.98 4.42 15.67
N LEU A 35 -5.67 4.87 16.86
CA LEU A 35 -5.00 4.15 17.95
C LEU A 35 -5.89 4.13 19.20
N ILE A 36 -5.60 3.25 20.14
CA ILE A 36 -6.20 3.26 21.48
C ILE A 36 -5.13 3.03 22.53
N ASP A 37 -5.06 3.92 23.48
CA ASP A 37 -4.15 3.86 24.62
C ASP A 37 -4.88 3.50 25.91
N GLY A 38 -4.13 3.14 26.96
CA GLY A 38 -4.67 2.78 28.28
C GLY A 38 -5.07 1.30 28.42
N THR A 39 -4.91 0.47 27.38
CA THR A 39 -5.23 -0.97 27.45
C THR A 39 -4.15 -1.76 28.19
N ALA A 40 -4.53 -2.73 29.03
CA ALA A 40 -3.62 -3.62 29.72
C ALA A 40 -3.85 -5.08 29.31
N ARG A 41 -2.80 -5.90 29.43
CA ARG A 41 -2.90 -7.33 29.12
C ARG A 41 -3.81 -8.04 30.11
N GLY A 42 -4.91 -8.64 29.62
CA GLY A 42 -5.84 -9.42 30.42
C GLY A 42 -6.95 -8.61 31.10
N ASP A 43 -7.10 -7.31 30.80
CA ASP A 43 -8.15 -6.44 31.29
C ASP A 43 -9.53 -6.66 30.62
N GLY A 44 -9.60 -7.49 29.57
CA GLY A 44 -10.81 -7.73 28.78
C GLY A 44 -11.00 -6.78 27.60
N SER A 45 -10.29 -5.64 27.54
CA SER A 45 -10.38 -4.69 26.42
C SER A 45 -9.98 -5.32 25.09
N GLY A 46 -8.95 -6.18 25.10
CA GLY A 46 -8.41 -6.82 23.90
C GLY A 46 -9.42 -7.74 23.19
N GLU A 47 -10.37 -8.35 23.89
CA GLU A 47 -11.43 -9.19 23.30
C GLU A 47 -12.43 -8.33 22.55
N VAL A 48 -12.87 -7.21 23.17
CA VAL A 48 -13.77 -6.23 22.55
C VAL A 48 -13.11 -5.64 21.29
N LEU A 49 -11.85 -5.23 21.39
CA LEU A 49 -11.12 -4.64 20.28
C LEU A 49 -10.95 -5.61 19.10
N LYS A 50 -10.65 -6.89 19.35
CA LYS A 50 -10.59 -7.92 18.29
C LYS A 50 -11.94 -8.13 17.63
N ALA A 51 -13.04 -8.18 18.40
CA ALA A 51 -14.38 -8.31 17.85
C ALA A 51 -14.74 -7.15 16.91
N HIS A 52 -14.24 -5.94 17.20
CA HIS A 52 -14.41 -4.75 16.39
C HIS A 52 -13.29 -4.54 15.33
N ARG A 53 -12.52 -5.60 14.98
CA ARG A 53 -11.50 -5.62 13.93
C ARG A 53 -10.29 -4.71 14.18
N TRP A 54 -9.99 -4.39 15.43
CA TRP A 54 -8.72 -3.78 15.81
C TRP A 54 -7.60 -4.82 15.78
N ARG A 55 -6.37 -4.36 15.61
CA ARG A 55 -5.18 -5.20 15.64
C ARG A 55 -4.15 -4.66 16.59
N TRP A 56 -3.46 -5.54 17.30
CA TRP A 56 -2.33 -5.17 18.14
C TRP A 56 -1.06 -5.01 17.32
N SER A 57 -0.35 -3.91 17.50
CA SER A 57 0.97 -3.68 16.93
C SER A 57 2.04 -3.78 18.01
N ARG A 58 2.97 -4.73 17.86
CA ARG A 58 4.12 -4.84 18.78
C ARG A 58 5.07 -3.66 18.67
N ASN A 59 5.16 -3.04 17.50
CA ASN A 59 6.04 -1.90 17.26
C ASN A 59 5.48 -0.60 17.85
N LEU A 60 4.15 -0.42 17.81
CA LEU A 60 3.49 0.76 18.38
C LEU A 60 3.19 0.57 19.88
N GLY A 61 3.17 -0.66 20.37
CA GLY A 61 2.72 -0.96 21.72
C GLY A 61 1.24 -0.63 21.97
N SER A 62 0.43 -0.50 20.92
CA SER A 62 -0.96 -0.09 20.97
C SER A 62 -1.84 -0.88 20.00
N TRP A 63 -3.15 -0.91 20.24
CA TRP A 63 -4.14 -1.37 19.28
C TRP A 63 -4.42 -0.30 18.24
N TYR A 64 -4.65 -0.70 17.01
CA TYR A 64 -4.90 0.20 15.89
C TYR A 64 -5.96 -0.33 14.94
N ILE A 65 -6.64 0.58 14.23
CA ILE A 65 -7.51 0.23 13.12
C ILE A 65 -6.65 0.11 11.84
N PRO A 66 -6.64 -1.05 11.15
CA PRO A 66 -5.89 -1.20 9.91
C PRO A 66 -6.31 -0.19 8.83
N GLN A 67 -5.31 0.31 8.09
CA GLN A 67 -5.53 1.25 6.97
C GLN A 67 -6.27 2.53 7.38
N SER A 68 -5.96 3.09 8.54
CA SER A 68 -6.52 4.37 9.02
C SER A 68 -5.58 5.56 8.85
N ARG A 69 -4.29 5.35 8.60
CA ARG A 69 -3.33 6.43 8.30
C ARG A 69 -3.60 7.07 6.94
N ASP A 70 -3.37 8.37 6.85
CA ASP A 70 -3.59 9.18 5.66
C ASP A 70 -5.03 9.02 5.11
N ARG A 71 -6.01 8.88 6.01
CA ARG A 71 -7.42 8.71 5.69
C ARG A 71 -8.27 9.30 6.80
N ARG A 72 -9.50 9.68 6.48
CA ARG A 72 -10.49 10.08 7.48
C ARG A 72 -10.78 8.98 8.50
N ALA A 73 -11.13 9.41 9.70
CA ALA A 73 -11.54 8.52 10.78
C ALA A 73 -12.70 7.60 10.36
N LYS A 74 -12.58 6.31 10.67
CA LYS A 74 -13.67 5.35 10.48
C LYS A 74 -14.70 5.51 11.62
N GLN A 75 -15.40 6.64 11.63
CA GLN A 75 -16.26 7.07 12.73
C GLN A 75 -17.25 5.99 13.19
N ALA A 76 -17.91 5.28 12.27
CA ALA A 76 -18.84 4.19 12.62
C ALA A 76 -18.14 3.08 13.42
N GLN A 77 -16.92 2.68 13.02
CA GLN A 77 -16.15 1.66 13.73
C GLN A 77 -15.67 2.17 15.09
N ILE A 78 -15.23 3.42 15.18
CA ILE A 78 -14.78 4.07 16.42
C ILE A 78 -15.96 4.16 17.40
N THR A 79 -17.11 4.68 16.96
CA THR A 79 -18.31 4.84 17.77
C THR A 79 -18.84 3.50 18.31
N THR A 80 -18.93 2.48 17.46
CA THR A 80 -19.40 1.15 17.90
C THR A 80 -18.41 0.49 18.85
N THR A 81 -17.11 0.65 18.65
CA THR A 81 -16.08 0.14 19.58
C THR A 81 -16.14 0.85 20.92
N ALA A 82 -16.23 2.19 20.92
CA ALA A 82 -16.32 2.98 22.14
C ALA A 82 -17.58 2.62 22.97
N ALA A 83 -18.72 2.42 22.31
CA ALA A 83 -19.96 1.95 22.96
C ALA A 83 -19.79 0.57 23.57
N ALA A 84 -19.17 -0.39 22.87
CA ALA A 84 -18.93 -1.73 23.37
C ALA A 84 -17.95 -1.75 24.56
N LEU A 85 -16.89 -0.95 24.53
CA LEU A 85 -15.95 -0.81 25.64
C LEU A 85 -16.63 -0.18 26.86
N ARG A 86 -17.47 0.85 26.68
CA ARG A 86 -18.26 1.44 27.78
C ARG A 86 -19.24 0.42 28.38
N ALA A 87 -19.88 -0.40 27.54
CA ALA A 87 -20.75 -1.48 27.99
C ALA A 87 -20.00 -2.57 28.78
N ALA A 88 -18.72 -2.78 28.49
CA ALA A 88 -17.82 -3.66 29.24
C ALA A 88 -17.25 -3.02 30.51
N GLY A 89 -17.64 -1.79 30.85
CA GLY A 89 -17.29 -1.10 32.10
C GLY A 89 -16.08 -0.16 32.00
N PHE A 90 -15.49 0.05 30.81
CA PHE A 90 -14.38 0.98 30.64
C PHE A 90 -14.85 2.43 30.50
N THR A 91 -14.09 3.37 31.04
CA THR A 91 -14.20 4.79 30.67
C THR A 91 -13.49 5.00 29.35
N VAL A 92 -14.17 5.57 28.33
CA VAL A 92 -13.61 5.74 26.99
C VAL A 92 -13.75 7.19 26.56
N GLU A 93 -12.63 7.81 26.28
CA GLU A 93 -12.54 9.11 25.61
C GLU A 93 -12.27 8.89 24.12
N VAL A 94 -12.75 9.80 23.27
CA VAL A 94 -12.55 9.74 21.82
C VAL A 94 -12.12 11.12 21.37
N ASP A 95 -10.93 11.19 20.80
CA ASP A 95 -10.35 12.39 20.21
C ASP A 95 -10.05 12.15 18.74
N ILE A 96 -10.68 12.90 17.85
CA ILE A 96 -10.57 12.74 16.39
C ILE A 96 -10.13 14.05 15.78
N ASP A 97 -8.91 14.03 15.21
CA ASP A 97 -8.39 15.03 14.33
C ASP A 97 -8.45 14.50 12.88
N ASP A 98 -9.39 15.03 12.10
CA ASP A 98 -9.62 14.66 10.69
C ASP A 98 -9.05 15.71 9.73
N ASP A 99 -8.20 16.63 10.20
CA ASP A 99 -7.58 17.66 9.37
C ASP A 99 -6.58 17.03 8.39
N TYR A 100 -6.70 17.41 7.12
CA TYR A 100 -5.82 16.91 6.07
C TYR A 100 -4.42 17.52 6.21
N ARG A 101 -3.42 16.65 6.11
CA ARG A 101 -2.03 17.05 5.93
C ARG A 101 -1.76 17.33 4.46
N THR A 102 -0.75 18.16 4.18
CA THR A 102 -0.32 18.41 2.80
C THR A 102 0.15 17.10 2.14
N THR A 103 -0.10 16.96 0.86
CA THR A 103 0.34 15.77 0.10
C THR A 103 1.85 15.58 0.13
N ALA A 104 2.60 16.69 0.14
CA ALA A 104 4.06 16.64 0.25
C ALA A 104 4.53 15.97 1.55
N GLU A 105 3.94 16.33 2.71
CA GLU A 105 4.25 15.69 3.99
C GLU A 105 3.84 14.23 4.03
N VAL A 106 2.64 13.92 3.54
CA VAL A 106 2.13 12.55 3.46
C VAL A 106 3.03 11.66 2.61
N GLU A 107 3.48 12.14 1.45
CA GLU A 107 4.35 11.39 0.56
C GLU A 107 5.77 11.27 1.12
N ALA A 108 6.32 12.32 1.75
CA ALA A 108 7.60 12.25 2.44
C ALA A 108 7.60 11.18 3.54
N ASP A 109 6.55 11.14 4.36
CA ASP A 109 6.37 10.12 5.38
C ASP A 109 6.22 8.70 4.80
N LYS A 110 5.50 8.56 3.69
CA LYS A 110 5.37 7.26 3.00
C LYS A 110 6.71 6.76 2.49
N ILE A 111 7.52 7.65 1.91
CA ILE A 111 8.88 7.32 1.44
C ILE A 111 9.76 6.90 2.64
N ALA A 112 9.77 7.69 3.73
CA ALA A 112 10.55 7.37 4.92
C ALA A 112 10.17 6.03 5.56
N ARG A 113 8.86 5.77 5.70
CA ARG A 113 8.35 4.48 6.20
C ARG A 113 8.72 3.31 5.29
N GLN A 114 8.65 3.52 3.97
CA GLN A 114 9.03 2.48 3.00
C GLN A 114 10.53 2.20 3.06
N GLN A 115 11.37 3.24 3.20
CA GLN A 115 12.81 3.06 3.37
C GLN A 115 13.13 2.25 4.62
N GLY A 116 12.56 2.60 5.77
CA GLY A 116 12.73 1.82 7.01
C GLY A 116 12.28 0.37 6.88
N ARG A 117 11.23 0.11 6.08
CA ARG A 117 10.79 -1.26 5.77
C ARG A 117 11.79 -2.00 4.88
N VAL A 118 12.37 -1.34 3.88
CA VAL A 118 13.41 -1.90 3.00
C VAL A 118 14.61 -2.31 3.84
N ASP A 119 15.09 -1.41 4.70
CA ASP A 119 16.24 -1.65 5.58
C ASP A 119 15.99 -2.85 6.53
N ALA A 120 14.83 -2.89 7.16
CA ALA A 120 14.45 -3.99 8.06
C ALA A 120 14.34 -5.35 7.34
N LEU A 121 13.80 -5.37 6.11
CA LEU A 121 13.71 -6.59 5.30
C LEU A 121 15.07 -7.00 4.75
N GLY A 122 15.92 -6.06 4.35
CA GLY A 122 17.31 -6.29 3.95
C GLY A 122 18.10 -6.95 5.09
N ALA A 123 18.12 -6.35 6.27
CA ALA A 123 18.78 -6.92 7.45
C ALA A 123 18.23 -8.31 7.84
N LYS A 124 16.92 -8.56 7.62
CA LYS A 124 16.35 -9.89 7.82
C LYS A 124 16.83 -10.89 6.78
N ALA A 125 16.95 -10.49 5.52
CA ALA A 125 17.44 -11.32 4.43
C ALA A 125 18.90 -11.74 4.69
N GLU A 126 19.75 -10.81 5.10
CA GLU A 126 21.15 -11.07 5.47
C GLU A 126 21.26 -12.07 6.62
N ARG A 127 20.50 -11.87 7.70
CA ARG A 127 20.49 -12.83 8.84
C ARG A 127 20.05 -14.23 8.40
N LYS A 128 19.07 -14.33 7.49
CA LYS A 128 18.62 -15.62 6.97
C LYS A 128 19.64 -16.25 6.03
N ALA A 129 20.34 -15.46 5.23
CA ALA A 129 21.46 -15.94 4.40
C ALA A 129 22.60 -16.52 5.26
N GLY A 130 23.06 -15.79 6.28
CA GLY A 130 24.07 -16.30 7.19
C GLY A 130 23.63 -17.57 7.97
N ALA A 131 22.34 -17.68 8.31
CA ALA A 131 21.80 -18.91 8.90
C ALA A 131 21.82 -20.09 7.92
N ALA A 132 21.55 -19.85 6.62
CA ALA A 132 21.63 -20.88 5.58
C ALA A 132 23.08 -21.32 5.35
N GLU A 133 24.02 -20.40 5.27
CA GLU A 133 25.46 -20.71 5.16
C GLU A 133 25.93 -21.56 6.34
N SER A 134 25.55 -21.19 7.56
CA SER A 134 25.87 -21.96 8.77
C SER A 134 25.25 -23.37 8.76
N ALA A 135 24.05 -23.49 8.24
CA ALA A 135 23.36 -24.79 8.12
C ALA A 135 24.04 -25.69 7.07
N TRP A 136 24.45 -25.13 5.94
CA TRP A 136 25.22 -25.85 4.93
C TRP A 136 26.61 -26.27 5.41
N ALA A 137 27.31 -25.41 6.17
CA ALA A 137 28.57 -25.77 6.80
C ALA A 137 28.41 -26.93 7.81
N ALA A 138 27.32 -26.92 8.59
CA ALA A 138 27.00 -28.02 9.50
C ALA A 138 26.65 -29.33 8.78
N ASP A 139 25.97 -29.24 7.61
CA ASP A 139 25.69 -30.39 6.77
C ASP A 139 26.96 -30.97 6.17
N GLN A 140 27.83 -30.13 5.61
CA GLN A 140 29.13 -30.55 5.10
C GLN A 140 29.96 -31.27 6.19
N ALA A 141 30.05 -30.71 7.40
CA ALA A 141 30.74 -31.33 8.50
C ALA A 141 30.11 -32.67 8.92
N ALA A 142 28.78 -32.82 8.82
CA ALA A 142 28.12 -34.07 9.10
C ALA A 142 28.35 -35.11 7.98
N HIS A 143 28.46 -34.66 6.74
CA HIS A 143 28.79 -35.50 5.60
C HIS A 143 30.24 -36.02 5.67
N ASP A 144 31.18 -35.13 5.97
CA ASP A 144 32.61 -35.47 6.11
C ASP A 144 32.89 -36.45 7.27
N ALA A 145 31.98 -36.53 8.23
CA ALA A 145 32.06 -37.49 9.33
C ALA A 145 31.57 -38.93 8.96
N LEU A 146 30.99 -39.09 7.75
CA LEU A 146 30.63 -40.42 7.25
C LEU A 146 31.89 -41.19 6.78
N PRO A 147 31.88 -42.52 6.83
CA PRO A 147 32.96 -43.33 6.27
C PRO A 147 33.18 -43.04 4.77
N GLU A 148 34.43 -42.96 4.35
CA GLU A 148 34.79 -42.80 2.94
C GLU A 148 34.22 -43.94 2.06
N GLY A 149 33.83 -43.62 0.82
CA GLY A 149 33.35 -44.60 -0.17
C GLY A 149 31.97 -45.18 0.08
N GLY A 150 31.17 -44.64 1.02
CA GLY A 150 29.78 -45.10 1.28
C GLY A 150 29.76 -46.51 1.87
N GLU A 151 30.68 -46.84 2.76
CA GLU A 151 30.75 -48.12 3.45
C GLU A 151 29.40 -48.51 4.06
N PRO A 152 28.86 -49.75 3.79
CA PRO A 152 27.59 -50.15 4.35
C PRO A 152 27.65 -50.35 5.85
N ILE A 153 26.51 -50.15 6.56
CA ILE A 153 26.41 -50.35 8.00
C ILE A 153 26.69 -51.81 8.32
N LYS A 154 27.73 -52.10 9.07
CA LYS A 154 28.09 -53.46 9.52
C LYS A 154 27.20 -53.88 10.68
N VAL A 155 26.10 -54.61 10.37
CA VAL A 155 25.13 -55.06 11.37
C VAL A 155 25.78 -56.03 12.37
N GLY A 156 25.52 -55.82 13.65
CA GLY A 156 26.14 -56.58 14.76
C GLY A 156 27.54 -56.19 15.14
N HIS A 157 28.19 -55.27 14.44
CA HIS A 157 29.50 -54.76 14.76
C HIS A 157 29.45 -53.60 15.79
N SER A 158 30.48 -53.45 16.62
CA SER A 158 30.55 -52.40 17.64
C SER A 158 30.40 -50.97 17.08
N SER A 159 30.71 -50.72 15.81
CA SER A 159 30.56 -49.47 15.12
C SER A 159 29.13 -49.17 14.60
N GLU A 160 28.23 -50.15 14.60
CA GLU A 160 26.89 -49.99 13.98
C GLU A 160 26.10 -48.79 14.52
N ALA A 161 26.00 -48.70 15.84
CA ALA A 161 25.25 -47.60 16.48
C ALA A 161 25.83 -46.23 16.18
N ARG A 162 27.17 -46.10 16.07
CA ARG A 162 27.85 -44.84 15.70
C ARG A 162 27.56 -44.50 14.22
N HIS A 163 27.67 -45.46 13.32
CA HIS A 163 27.44 -45.27 11.90
C HIS A 163 25.95 -44.86 11.63
N ARG A 164 24.98 -45.58 12.23
CA ARG A 164 23.56 -45.20 12.13
C ARG A 164 23.28 -43.76 12.56
N ARG A 165 23.85 -43.35 13.71
CA ARG A 165 23.74 -41.98 14.21
C ARG A 165 24.39 -40.94 13.27
N ALA A 166 25.51 -41.25 12.65
CA ALA A 166 26.18 -40.37 11.69
C ALA A 166 25.32 -40.17 10.44
N VAL A 167 24.75 -41.28 9.89
CA VAL A 167 23.81 -41.19 8.75
C VAL A 167 22.55 -40.41 9.09
N GLU A 168 21.94 -40.67 10.24
CA GLU A 168 20.76 -39.90 10.70
C GLU A 168 21.05 -38.44 10.88
N LYS A 169 22.23 -38.10 11.46
CA LYS A 169 22.69 -36.71 11.59
C LYS A 169 22.85 -36.03 10.23
N SER A 170 23.45 -36.68 9.25
CA SER A 170 23.62 -36.16 7.89
C SER A 170 22.28 -35.86 7.24
N TRP A 171 21.31 -36.77 7.29
CA TRP A 171 19.94 -36.49 6.79
C TRP A 171 19.26 -35.34 7.50
N SER A 172 19.41 -35.26 8.82
CA SER A 172 18.83 -34.17 9.62
C SER A 172 19.45 -32.82 9.29
N THR A 173 20.77 -32.75 9.12
CA THR A 173 21.47 -31.50 8.76
C THR A 173 21.14 -31.06 7.35
N LEU A 174 21.09 -31.97 6.38
CA LEU A 174 20.65 -31.69 5.03
C LEU A 174 19.24 -31.09 5.00
N GLY A 175 18.29 -31.69 5.72
CA GLY A 175 16.94 -31.16 5.82
C GLY A 175 16.89 -29.74 6.40
N LYS A 176 17.73 -29.45 7.40
CA LYS A 176 17.86 -28.10 7.99
C LYS A 176 18.48 -27.10 7.01
N ALA A 177 19.53 -27.52 6.29
CA ALA A 177 20.22 -26.66 5.31
C ALA A 177 19.27 -26.28 4.16
N VAL A 178 18.56 -27.23 3.58
CA VAL A 178 17.54 -26.99 2.54
C VAL A 178 16.40 -26.09 3.07
N GLY A 179 15.95 -26.31 4.30
CA GLY A 179 14.95 -25.47 4.95
C GLY A 179 15.42 -24.01 5.12
N ALA A 180 16.63 -23.83 5.64
CA ALA A 180 17.24 -22.51 5.84
C ALA A 180 17.46 -21.77 4.50
N GLU A 181 17.90 -22.48 3.45
CA GLU A 181 18.07 -21.93 2.10
C GLU A 181 16.73 -21.40 1.53
N ARG A 182 15.66 -22.18 1.67
CA ARG A 182 14.31 -21.75 1.24
C ARG A 182 13.84 -20.51 1.99
N GLU A 183 14.11 -20.44 3.31
CA GLU A 183 13.78 -19.27 4.12
C GLU A 183 14.60 -18.03 3.71
N ALA A 184 15.89 -18.21 3.40
CA ALA A 184 16.76 -17.14 2.92
C ALA A 184 16.30 -16.60 1.57
N ALA A 185 16.01 -17.48 0.61
CA ALA A 185 15.46 -17.10 -0.70
C ALA A 185 14.13 -16.34 -0.58
N ALA A 186 13.22 -16.81 0.26
CA ALA A 186 11.96 -16.13 0.52
C ALA A 186 12.13 -14.76 1.20
N ALA A 187 13.12 -14.62 2.09
CA ALA A 187 13.43 -13.34 2.74
C ALA A 187 14.02 -12.34 1.73
N ARG A 188 14.95 -12.78 0.86
CA ARG A 188 15.53 -11.98 -0.22
C ARG A 188 14.44 -11.49 -1.18
N GLY A 189 13.57 -12.38 -1.68
CA GLY A 189 12.48 -11.98 -2.58
C GLY A 189 11.53 -10.93 -1.98
N ARG A 190 11.30 -10.96 -0.65
CA ARG A 190 10.52 -9.92 0.04
C ARG A 190 11.27 -8.58 0.13
N ALA A 191 12.58 -8.60 0.35
CA ALA A 191 13.42 -7.41 0.38
C ALA A 191 13.46 -6.76 -1.01
N ASP A 192 13.70 -7.55 -2.07
CA ASP A 192 13.73 -7.09 -3.46
C ASP A 192 12.39 -6.48 -3.90
N ALA A 193 11.28 -7.11 -3.53
CA ALA A 193 9.95 -6.57 -3.81
C ALA A 193 9.69 -5.24 -3.06
N ALA A 194 10.14 -5.14 -1.81
CA ALA A 194 10.00 -3.91 -1.03
C ALA A 194 10.83 -2.77 -1.62
N ALA A 195 12.05 -3.02 -2.06
CA ALA A 195 12.92 -2.03 -2.67
C ALA A 195 12.30 -1.35 -3.90
N LYS A 196 11.55 -2.10 -4.71
CA LYS A 196 10.90 -1.60 -5.93
C LYS A 196 9.58 -0.84 -5.69
N THR A 197 9.08 -0.79 -4.46
CA THR A 197 7.74 -0.21 -4.18
C THR A 197 7.68 1.28 -4.47
N THR A 198 8.70 2.04 -4.10
CA THR A 198 8.77 3.49 -4.35
C THR A 198 8.90 3.77 -5.83
N ASP A 199 9.75 3.04 -6.56
CA ASP A 199 9.94 3.20 -8.00
C ASP A 199 8.63 2.98 -8.75
N HIS A 200 7.87 1.94 -8.41
CA HIS A 200 6.55 1.70 -8.99
C HIS A 200 5.54 2.82 -8.69
N ARG A 201 5.61 3.42 -7.48
CA ARG A 201 4.73 4.52 -7.10
C ARG A 201 4.97 5.77 -7.95
N TYR A 202 6.24 6.06 -8.23
CA TYR A 202 6.69 7.22 -9.00
C TYR A 202 6.97 6.90 -10.47
N ALA A 203 6.64 5.69 -10.94
CA ALA A 203 6.77 5.35 -12.34
C ALA A 203 5.92 6.30 -13.22
N PRO A 204 6.45 6.80 -14.36
CA PRO A 204 5.79 7.81 -15.18
C PRO A 204 4.34 7.51 -15.56
N VAL A 205 4.05 6.25 -15.90
CA VAL A 205 2.69 5.80 -16.24
C VAL A 205 1.77 5.84 -15.01
N THR A 206 2.31 5.49 -13.83
CA THR A 206 1.54 5.52 -12.57
C THR A 206 1.21 6.96 -12.19
N VAL A 207 2.16 7.88 -12.32
CA VAL A 207 1.98 9.30 -12.06
C VAL A 207 0.92 9.89 -13.01
N ALA A 208 1.02 9.61 -14.32
CA ALA A 208 0.06 10.09 -15.31
C ALA A 208 -1.37 9.62 -14.99
N ARG A 209 -1.57 8.31 -14.75
CA ARG A 209 -2.89 7.76 -14.40
C ARG A 209 -3.46 8.34 -13.11
N ARG A 210 -2.59 8.67 -12.16
CA ARG A 210 -3.01 9.33 -10.92
C ARG A 210 -3.50 10.74 -11.17
N ILE A 211 -2.79 11.53 -11.98
CA ILE A 211 -3.20 12.86 -12.40
C ILE A 211 -4.57 12.80 -13.11
N ASP A 212 -4.75 11.89 -14.06
CA ASP A 212 -6.02 11.70 -14.77
C ASP A 212 -7.17 11.38 -13.81
N LYS A 213 -6.91 10.48 -12.84
CA LYS A 213 -7.89 10.10 -11.82
C LYS A 213 -8.26 11.28 -10.92
N LEU A 214 -7.27 11.99 -10.36
CA LEU A 214 -7.49 13.15 -9.48
C LEU A 214 -8.21 14.27 -10.21
N THR A 215 -7.86 14.54 -11.47
CA THR A 215 -8.57 15.51 -12.31
C THR A 215 -10.05 15.13 -12.51
N ALA A 216 -10.35 13.86 -12.70
CA ALA A 216 -11.73 13.39 -12.82
C ALA A 216 -12.49 13.49 -11.49
N GLU A 217 -11.84 13.18 -10.36
CA GLU A 217 -12.41 13.31 -9.01
C GLU A 217 -12.68 14.77 -8.66
N LEU A 218 -11.74 15.67 -8.92
CA LEU A 218 -11.89 17.10 -8.70
C LEU A 218 -13.12 17.63 -9.45
N ARG A 219 -13.26 17.32 -10.75
CA ARG A 219 -14.44 17.69 -11.56
C ARG A 219 -15.73 17.11 -11.02
N ARG A 220 -15.69 15.92 -10.42
CA ARG A 220 -16.88 15.34 -9.79
C ARG A 220 -17.29 16.16 -8.56
N PHE A 221 -16.35 16.47 -7.67
CA PHE A 221 -16.62 17.28 -6.48
C PHE A 221 -17.08 18.69 -6.84
N GLU A 222 -16.51 19.31 -7.87
CA GLU A 222 -16.96 20.60 -8.37
C GLU A 222 -18.42 20.56 -8.85
N ARG A 223 -18.81 19.50 -9.59
CA ARG A 223 -20.20 19.29 -9.98
C ARG A 223 -21.13 19.06 -8.79
N ASP A 224 -20.67 18.30 -7.79
CA ASP A 224 -21.46 18.05 -6.58
C ASP A 224 -21.63 19.36 -5.78
N ARG A 225 -20.61 20.24 -5.77
CA ARG A 225 -20.68 21.58 -5.16
C ARG A 225 -21.69 22.49 -5.86
N ASP A 226 -21.66 22.52 -7.19
CA ASP A 226 -22.37 23.52 -8.02
C ASP A 226 -23.72 23.00 -8.54
N GLY A 227 -23.97 21.70 -8.42
CA GLY A 227 -25.08 21.02 -9.07
C GLY A 227 -24.82 20.82 -10.57
N TYR A 228 -25.57 19.93 -11.17
CA TYR A 228 -25.49 19.69 -12.61
C TYR A 228 -26.74 19.02 -13.15
N SER A 229 -26.93 19.15 -14.45
CA SER A 229 -27.97 18.43 -15.17
C SER A 229 -27.36 17.55 -16.26
N ARG A 230 -27.87 16.34 -16.41
CA ARG A 230 -27.46 15.42 -17.48
C ARG A 230 -28.65 14.83 -18.18
N THR A 231 -28.56 14.72 -19.49
CA THR A 231 -29.55 13.99 -20.28
C THR A 231 -29.29 12.50 -20.15
N LEU A 232 -30.23 11.75 -19.57
CA LEU A 232 -30.15 10.30 -19.41
C LEU A 232 -30.48 9.59 -20.72
N HIS A 233 -31.54 10.04 -21.39
CA HIS A 233 -32.03 9.45 -22.62
C HIS A 233 -32.73 10.52 -23.49
N THR A 234 -32.62 10.38 -24.78
CA THR A 234 -33.42 11.15 -25.74
C THR A 234 -34.29 10.15 -26.50
N ASN A 235 -35.61 10.32 -26.43
CA ASN A 235 -36.53 9.49 -27.18
C ASN A 235 -36.29 9.74 -28.67
N ALA A 236 -35.92 8.72 -29.41
CA ALA A 236 -35.57 8.82 -30.84
C ALA A 236 -36.76 9.20 -31.73
N GLN A 237 -38.02 8.93 -31.30
CA GLN A 237 -39.21 9.19 -32.07
C GLN A 237 -39.76 10.60 -31.81
N THR A 238 -39.72 11.07 -30.56
CA THR A 238 -40.31 12.35 -30.15
C THR A 238 -39.30 13.47 -29.99
N GLY A 239 -38.00 13.16 -29.93
CA GLY A 239 -36.93 14.11 -29.58
C GLY A 239 -36.92 14.54 -28.11
N GLN A 240 -37.84 14.02 -27.30
CA GLN A 240 -37.97 14.38 -25.89
C GLN A 240 -36.72 13.92 -25.10
N LYS A 241 -36.11 14.83 -24.32
CA LYS A 241 -34.99 14.56 -23.48
C LYS A 241 -35.46 14.30 -22.04
N TYR A 242 -35.01 13.18 -21.49
CA TYR A 242 -35.13 12.89 -20.05
C TYR A 242 -33.90 13.41 -19.36
N VAL A 243 -34.06 14.45 -18.54
CA VAL A 243 -32.98 15.16 -17.87
C VAL A 243 -33.06 14.85 -16.37
N GLU A 244 -31.94 14.41 -15.81
CA GLU A 244 -31.73 14.31 -14.37
C GLU A 244 -30.99 15.57 -13.89
N THR A 245 -31.52 16.21 -12.86
CA THR A 245 -30.90 17.39 -12.24
C THR A 245 -30.48 17.05 -10.83
N HIS A 246 -29.25 17.38 -10.51
CA HIS A 246 -28.68 17.28 -9.18
C HIS A 246 -28.50 18.70 -8.63
N GLU A 247 -29.15 18.97 -7.52
CA GLU A 247 -29.05 20.26 -6.84
C GLU A 247 -27.65 20.48 -6.25
N PRO A 248 -27.18 21.72 -6.11
CA PRO A 248 -25.94 22.04 -5.45
C PRO A 248 -25.88 21.51 -4.01
N ALA A 249 -24.73 21.07 -3.58
CA ALA A 249 -24.49 20.64 -2.21
C ALA A 249 -24.78 21.78 -1.22
N THR A 250 -25.45 21.47 -0.09
CA THR A 250 -25.80 22.42 0.97
C THR A 250 -25.43 21.92 2.38
N GLY A 251 -25.33 22.82 3.36
CA GLY A 251 -25.07 22.49 4.76
C GLY A 251 -23.77 21.69 4.95
N SER A 252 -23.74 20.81 5.92
CA SER A 252 -22.56 20.01 6.26
C SER A 252 -22.07 19.09 5.13
N TYR A 253 -22.91 18.78 4.16
CA TYR A 253 -22.47 18.06 2.96
C TYR A 253 -21.62 18.96 2.06
N ARG A 254 -22.02 20.23 1.89
CA ARG A 254 -21.23 21.22 1.15
C ARG A 254 -19.86 21.44 1.78
N ASP A 255 -19.81 21.55 3.11
CA ASP A 255 -18.55 21.75 3.83
C ASP A 255 -17.59 20.57 3.58
N ARG A 256 -18.10 19.34 3.60
CA ARG A 256 -17.32 18.15 3.24
C ARG A 256 -16.84 18.17 1.79
N VAL A 257 -17.71 18.55 0.86
CA VAL A 257 -17.32 18.64 -0.57
C VAL A 257 -16.25 19.68 -0.79
N LEU A 258 -16.32 20.83 -0.11
CA LEU A 258 -15.28 21.85 -0.19
C LEU A 258 -13.93 21.36 0.35
N ALA A 259 -13.92 20.66 1.48
CA ALA A 259 -12.71 20.05 2.03
C ALA A 259 -12.11 18.98 1.09
N GLU A 260 -12.96 18.16 0.43
CA GLU A 260 -12.48 17.20 -0.57
C GLU A 260 -11.93 17.88 -1.83
N ILE A 261 -12.50 19.01 -2.26
CA ILE A 261 -11.97 19.81 -3.38
C ILE A 261 -10.57 20.31 -3.04
N GLU A 262 -10.39 20.92 -1.87
CA GLU A 262 -9.12 21.45 -1.42
C GLU A 262 -8.04 20.35 -1.32
N HIS A 263 -8.37 19.24 -0.69
CA HIS A 263 -7.47 18.10 -0.56
C HIS A 263 -7.11 17.50 -1.93
N THR A 264 -8.11 17.29 -2.81
CA THR A 264 -7.87 16.72 -4.15
C THR A 264 -7.05 17.66 -5.03
N ALA A 265 -7.24 18.98 -4.88
CA ALA A 265 -6.44 19.99 -5.59
C ALA A 265 -4.98 19.99 -5.13
N ASP A 266 -4.72 19.86 -3.82
CA ASP A 266 -3.37 19.72 -3.27
C ASP A 266 -2.69 18.43 -3.79
N GLU A 267 -3.40 17.29 -3.77
CA GLU A 267 -2.89 16.04 -4.33
C GLU A 267 -2.55 16.18 -5.83
N LEU A 268 -3.44 16.80 -6.60
CA LEU A 268 -3.24 17.02 -8.03
C LEU A 268 -2.00 17.90 -8.29
N ALA A 269 -1.89 19.02 -7.60
CA ALA A 269 -0.74 19.93 -7.72
C ALA A 269 0.59 19.25 -7.41
N TYR A 270 0.64 18.43 -6.35
CA TYR A 270 1.82 17.63 -6.02
C TYR A 270 2.22 16.68 -7.16
N TRP A 271 1.29 15.90 -7.69
CA TRP A 271 1.60 14.92 -8.74
C TRP A 271 1.89 15.57 -10.09
N GLU A 272 1.31 16.72 -10.40
CA GLU A 272 1.67 17.53 -11.55
C GLU A 272 3.11 18.07 -11.42
N GLY A 273 3.53 18.48 -10.22
CA GLY A 273 4.92 18.84 -9.91
C GLY A 273 5.89 17.69 -10.12
N VAL A 274 5.55 16.49 -9.63
CA VAL A 274 6.33 15.25 -9.89
C VAL A 274 6.44 14.97 -11.38
N ARG A 275 5.34 15.13 -12.13
CA ARG A 275 5.34 14.93 -13.58
C ARG A 275 6.20 15.95 -14.29
N ALA A 276 6.15 17.22 -13.87
CA ALA A 276 6.99 18.28 -14.43
C ALA A 276 8.48 18.01 -14.20
N ALA A 277 8.87 17.54 -13.01
CA ALA A 277 10.24 17.12 -12.74
C ALA A 277 10.69 15.97 -13.64
N GLN A 278 9.87 14.93 -13.81
CA GLN A 278 10.16 13.79 -14.70
C GLN A 278 10.35 14.23 -16.15
N ILE A 279 9.64 15.25 -16.60
CA ILE A 279 9.78 15.83 -17.93
C ILE A 279 11.12 16.60 -18.03
N ALA A 280 11.41 17.44 -17.04
CA ALA A 280 12.65 18.21 -17.00
C ALA A 280 13.92 17.34 -16.95
N GLU A 281 13.82 16.19 -16.27
CA GLU A 281 14.89 15.17 -16.22
C GLU A 281 14.98 14.29 -17.48
N GLY A 282 14.07 14.47 -18.46
CA GLY A 282 14.03 13.67 -19.67
C GLY A 282 13.55 12.21 -19.49
N VAL A 283 13.07 11.85 -18.28
CA VAL A 283 12.51 10.53 -17.98
C VAL A 283 11.21 10.30 -18.73
N VAL A 284 10.52 11.38 -19.08
CA VAL A 284 9.22 11.38 -19.74
C VAL A 284 9.27 12.23 -21.00
N THR A 285 8.85 11.64 -22.10
CA THR A 285 8.58 12.37 -23.34
C THR A 285 7.11 12.79 -23.37
N ILE A 286 6.85 14.07 -23.63
CA ILE A 286 5.49 14.58 -23.83
C ILE A 286 5.07 14.31 -25.25
N TYR A 287 4.10 13.43 -25.42
CA TYR A 287 3.40 13.27 -26.69
C TYR A 287 2.13 14.12 -26.69
N SER A 288 1.88 14.81 -27.77
CA SER A 288 0.72 15.69 -27.97
C SER A 288 0.24 15.61 -29.41
N ARG A 289 -0.88 16.27 -29.69
CA ARG A 289 -1.40 16.33 -31.05
C ARG A 289 -0.50 17.11 -32.04
N GLU A 290 0.40 17.91 -31.51
CA GLU A 290 1.35 18.72 -32.29
C GLU A 290 2.53 17.90 -32.78
N VAL A 291 2.89 16.83 -32.03
CA VAL A 291 4.09 16.03 -32.31
C VAL A 291 3.79 14.66 -32.92
N VAL A 292 2.59 14.12 -32.71
CA VAL A 292 2.18 12.84 -33.30
C VAL A 292 1.40 13.09 -34.60
N VAL A 293 1.77 12.37 -35.65
CA VAL A 293 1.16 12.52 -36.98
C VAL A 293 0.43 11.23 -37.36
N VAL A 294 -0.58 11.34 -38.21
CA VAL A 294 -1.26 10.17 -38.79
C VAL A 294 -0.26 9.38 -39.63
N GLY A 295 -0.22 8.07 -39.44
CA GLY A 295 0.74 7.19 -40.07
C GLY A 295 1.92 6.81 -39.20
N ASP A 296 2.23 7.57 -38.13
CA ASP A 296 3.25 7.20 -37.15
C ASP A 296 2.97 5.85 -36.50
N LEU A 297 4.01 5.23 -35.97
CA LEU A 297 3.93 4.02 -35.16
C LEU A 297 4.16 4.37 -33.70
N ILE A 298 3.15 4.19 -32.85
CA ILE A 298 3.27 4.36 -31.40
C ILE A 298 3.60 3.04 -30.73
N SER A 299 4.46 3.06 -29.71
CA SER A 299 4.68 1.93 -28.81
C SER A 299 3.66 1.96 -27.69
N TYR A 300 2.77 0.98 -27.65
CA TYR A 300 1.70 0.80 -26.65
C TYR A 300 1.48 -0.68 -26.37
N ALA A 301 1.22 -1.05 -25.10
CA ALA A 301 0.96 -2.43 -24.67
C ALA A 301 2.01 -3.46 -25.15
N GLY A 302 3.27 -3.04 -25.33
CA GLY A 302 4.37 -3.92 -25.77
C GLY A 302 4.50 -4.10 -27.29
N HIS A 303 3.62 -3.48 -28.08
CA HIS A 303 3.61 -3.55 -29.54
C HIS A 303 3.65 -2.18 -30.19
N HIS A 304 3.97 -2.14 -31.50
CA HIS A 304 3.87 -0.94 -32.31
C HIS A 304 2.55 -0.90 -33.06
N HIS A 305 1.82 0.21 -32.94
CA HIS A 305 0.52 0.41 -33.57
C HIS A 305 0.53 1.65 -34.45
N ARG A 306 0.02 1.53 -35.66
CA ARG A 306 -0.10 2.66 -36.58
C ARG A 306 -1.20 3.63 -36.13
N VAL A 307 -0.88 4.91 -36.10
CA VAL A 307 -1.82 5.97 -35.80
C VAL A 307 -2.76 6.19 -36.99
N LEU A 308 -4.04 5.96 -36.79
CA LEU A 308 -5.09 6.16 -37.81
C LEU A 308 -5.69 7.56 -37.72
N LYS A 309 -5.76 8.13 -36.52
CA LYS A 309 -6.33 9.46 -36.27
C LYS A 309 -5.66 10.09 -35.04
N VAL A 310 -5.41 11.38 -35.12
CA VAL A 310 -4.91 12.20 -34.01
C VAL A 310 -6.10 13.00 -33.43
N ASN A 311 -6.37 12.83 -32.15
CA ASN A 311 -7.45 13.51 -31.41
C ASN A 311 -6.85 14.54 -30.44
N ALA A 312 -7.69 15.32 -29.78
CA ALA A 312 -7.23 16.36 -28.84
C ALA A 312 -6.41 15.81 -27.64
N LYS A 313 -6.73 14.62 -27.14
CA LYS A 313 -6.11 14.02 -25.93
C LYS A 313 -5.64 12.56 -26.13
N SER A 314 -5.75 12.03 -27.34
CA SER A 314 -5.46 10.63 -27.62
C SER A 314 -5.15 10.42 -29.11
N VAL A 315 -4.65 9.26 -29.44
CA VAL A 315 -4.60 8.76 -30.82
C VAL A 315 -5.59 7.60 -31.00
N THR A 316 -6.06 7.41 -32.20
CA THR A 316 -6.84 6.22 -32.59
C THR A 316 -5.94 5.29 -33.36
N ILE A 317 -5.94 4.02 -32.99
CA ILE A 317 -5.16 2.93 -33.62
C ILE A 317 -6.10 1.82 -34.07
N GLY A 318 -5.62 0.86 -34.84
CA GLY A 318 -6.35 -0.37 -35.10
C GLY A 318 -6.55 -1.20 -33.83
N SER A 319 -7.47 -2.13 -33.86
CA SER A 319 -7.79 -3.00 -32.71
C SER A 319 -6.55 -3.74 -32.21
N ILE A 320 -6.29 -3.67 -30.89
CA ILE A 320 -5.18 -4.34 -30.22
C ILE A 320 -5.37 -5.86 -30.20
N VAL A 321 -6.60 -6.31 -30.10
CA VAL A 321 -6.96 -7.74 -30.02
C VAL A 321 -7.36 -8.36 -31.36
N GLY A 322 -7.26 -7.61 -32.46
CA GLY A 322 -7.67 -8.05 -33.79
C GLY A 322 -9.19 -7.96 -33.98
N GLY A 323 -9.63 -7.14 -34.92
CA GLY A 323 -11.03 -6.90 -35.22
C GLY A 323 -11.20 -5.68 -36.11
N SER A 324 -12.44 -5.37 -36.50
CA SER A 324 -12.75 -4.25 -37.38
C SER A 324 -12.94 -2.92 -36.63
N TRP A 325 -12.87 -2.90 -35.32
CA TRP A 325 -12.98 -1.69 -34.50
C TRP A 325 -11.63 -1.02 -34.28
N THR A 326 -11.65 0.17 -33.70
CA THR A 326 -10.48 0.95 -33.39
C THR A 326 -10.38 1.21 -31.90
N ASP A 327 -9.17 1.26 -31.36
CA ASP A 327 -8.88 1.59 -29.98
C ASP A 327 -8.36 3.02 -29.85
N ARG A 328 -8.61 3.65 -28.68
CA ARG A 328 -8.11 4.99 -28.35
C ARG A 328 -7.02 4.89 -27.31
N VAL A 329 -5.85 5.42 -27.63
CA VAL A 329 -4.70 5.46 -26.71
C VAL A 329 -4.45 6.90 -26.28
N PRO A 330 -4.56 7.22 -24.97
CA PRO A 330 -4.17 8.52 -24.44
C PRO A 330 -2.68 8.82 -24.72
N TYR A 331 -2.35 10.09 -24.93
CA TYR A 331 -0.94 10.48 -25.15
C TYR A 331 -0.04 10.09 -23.97
N SER A 332 -0.57 10.10 -22.75
CA SER A 332 0.15 9.72 -21.53
C SER A 332 0.55 8.24 -21.46
N GLU A 333 -0.05 7.38 -22.30
CA GLU A 333 0.24 5.94 -22.35
C GLU A 333 1.17 5.54 -23.48
N ILE A 334 1.52 6.47 -24.37
CA ILE A 334 2.48 6.24 -25.45
C ILE A 334 3.89 6.14 -24.84
N ARG A 335 4.60 5.07 -25.14
CA ARG A 335 5.95 4.79 -24.62
C ARG A 335 7.06 5.09 -25.61
N GLY A 336 6.74 5.19 -26.89
CA GLY A 336 7.68 5.47 -27.95
C GLY A 336 6.96 5.89 -29.21
N LEU A 337 7.66 6.63 -30.06
CA LEU A 337 7.16 7.11 -31.34
C LEU A 337 8.18 6.79 -32.43
N ARG A 338 7.69 6.28 -33.54
CA ARG A 338 8.43 6.12 -34.80
C ARG A 338 7.63 6.79 -35.89
N ASP A 339 8.32 7.26 -36.92
CA ASP A 339 7.65 7.77 -38.10
C ASP A 339 7.01 6.63 -38.93
N ALA A 340 6.41 6.98 -40.06
CA ALA A 340 5.76 6.02 -40.96
C ALA A 340 6.75 5.00 -41.57
N ASP A 341 8.02 5.35 -41.64
CA ASP A 341 9.12 4.56 -42.19
C ASP A 341 9.85 3.72 -41.12
N GLY A 342 9.48 3.91 -39.86
CA GLY A 342 10.01 3.14 -38.72
C GLY A 342 11.20 3.79 -38.00
N HIS A 343 11.62 4.98 -38.37
CA HIS A 343 12.70 5.70 -37.67
C HIS A 343 12.20 6.20 -36.31
N VAL A 344 13.09 6.17 -35.33
CA VAL A 344 12.76 6.66 -33.97
C VAL A 344 12.56 8.16 -34.01
N VAL A 345 11.43 8.61 -33.45
CA VAL A 345 11.13 10.03 -33.29
C VAL A 345 11.35 10.40 -31.83
N ARG A 346 12.26 11.35 -31.59
CA ARG A 346 12.48 11.99 -30.30
C ARG A 346 11.75 13.34 -30.27
N ILE A 347 11.32 13.72 -29.09
CA ILE A 347 10.75 15.05 -28.88
C ILE A 347 11.76 15.83 -28.04
N VAL A 348 12.28 16.89 -28.61
CA VAL A 348 13.26 17.81 -27.99
C VAL A 348 12.65 19.20 -28.03
N ASP A 349 12.51 19.83 -26.88
CA ASP A 349 11.91 21.16 -26.73
C ASP A 349 10.52 21.29 -27.40
N GLY A 350 9.71 20.22 -27.32
CA GLY A 350 8.40 20.16 -27.96
C GLY A 350 8.43 19.98 -29.48
N ALA A 351 9.59 19.91 -30.10
CA ALA A 351 9.75 19.69 -31.53
C ALA A 351 10.10 18.21 -31.83
N ARG A 352 9.63 17.76 -32.99
CA ARG A 352 9.83 16.42 -33.50
C ARG A 352 11.22 16.31 -34.16
N VAL A 353 12.08 15.42 -33.69
CA VAL A 353 13.42 15.12 -34.25
C VAL A 353 13.44 13.66 -34.66
N ILE A 354 13.71 13.39 -35.93
CA ILE A 354 13.80 12.04 -36.49
C ILE A 354 15.25 11.56 -36.36
N ASP A 355 15.45 10.44 -35.70
CA ASP A 355 16.76 9.80 -35.55
C ASP A 355 16.98 8.85 -36.75
N THR A 356 17.67 9.35 -37.77
CA THR A 356 17.94 8.58 -39.02
C THR A 356 19.00 7.50 -38.82
N ALA A 357 19.66 7.42 -37.65
CA ALA A 357 20.76 6.49 -37.39
C ALA A 357 20.32 5.06 -37.02
N THR A 358 19.01 4.79 -36.85
CA THR A 358 18.51 3.49 -36.37
C THR A 358 17.56 2.82 -37.38
N ALA A 359 18.05 2.62 -38.63
CA ALA A 359 17.47 1.68 -39.59
C ALA A 359 18.39 0.46 -39.65
N ALA A 360 18.19 -0.53 -38.78
CA ALA A 360 18.76 -1.88 -38.93
C ALA A 360 17.84 -2.87 -38.20
#